data_6420e021a3c7b98fdf60d743572f1d5d
#
_entry.id   6420e021a3c7b98fdf60d743572f1d5d
#
_cell.length_a   1.000
_cell.length_b   1.000
_cell.length_c   1.000
_cell.angle_alpha   90.00
_cell.angle_beta   90.00
_cell.angle_gamma   90.00
#
_symmetry.space_group_name_H-M   'P 1'
#
loop_
_entity.id
_entity.type
_entity.pdbx_description
1 polymer ?
#
loop_
_entity_poly.entity_id
_entity_poly.type
_entity_poly.pdbx_seq_one_letter_code
_entity_poly.pdbx_strand_id
1 'polypeptide(L)'
;MNQNVRKITEGAMMVALIGVFMLIDRQFQGTFSSMFVFLLPLPMVYFGAKYGLRDSLMVLAAIIFVAFIFASPFAVFFFVAEAIIGLVYGCGIYQNVESKRLLLRTMVLGGLTELLAVVINVAIFGVSFDQLVLELRQTFDMMQKSMGLTVNTNVDINVLLRNVF
;
A
#
# COMPACT_ATOMS: atom_id res chain seq x y z
N MET A 1 -12.75 -13.54 30.16
CA MET A 1 -12.81 -12.25 29.45
C MET A 1 -13.72 -12.43 28.23
N ASN A 2 -14.79 -11.64 28.11
CA ASN A 2 -15.76 -11.76 27.02
C ASN A 2 -15.04 -11.68 25.64
N GLN A 3 -15.33 -12.60 24.74
CA GLN A 3 -14.73 -12.62 23.39
C GLN A 3 -14.89 -11.29 22.66
N ASN A 4 -15.99 -10.60 22.85
CA ASN A 4 -16.25 -9.29 22.25
C ASN A 4 -15.32 -8.20 22.76
N VAL A 5 -15.04 -8.17 24.07
CA VAL A 5 -14.10 -7.21 24.65
C VAL A 5 -12.68 -7.43 24.09
N ARG A 6 -12.27 -8.67 23.97
CA ARG A 6 -10.96 -9.01 23.42
C ARG A 6 -10.81 -8.56 21.96
N LYS A 7 -11.84 -8.76 21.13
CA LYS A 7 -11.84 -8.29 19.73
C LYS A 7 -11.69 -6.78 19.62
N ILE A 8 -12.45 -6.04 20.45
CA ILE A 8 -12.40 -4.58 20.45
C ILE A 8 -11.02 -4.09 20.90
N THR A 9 -10.47 -4.68 21.97
CA THR A 9 -9.15 -4.29 22.47
C THR A 9 -8.05 -4.58 21.46
N GLU A 10 -8.04 -5.76 20.85
CA GLU A 10 -7.06 -6.10 19.81
C GLU A 10 -7.23 -5.23 18.57
N GLY A 11 -8.47 -4.96 18.13
CA GLY A 11 -8.75 -4.04 17.04
C GLY A 11 -8.24 -2.62 17.31
N ALA A 12 -8.52 -2.08 18.50
CA ALA A 12 -8.04 -0.76 18.91
C ALA A 12 -6.50 -0.71 18.94
N MET A 13 -5.84 -1.79 19.38
CA MET A 13 -4.38 -1.88 19.37
C MET A 13 -3.83 -1.86 17.93
N MET A 14 -4.47 -2.55 16.97
CA MET A 14 -4.05 -2.51 15.56
C MET A 14 -4.23 -1.12 14.96
N VAL A 15 -5.36 -0.45 15.24
CA VAL A 15 -5.60 0.93 14.80
C VAL A 15 -4.57 1.88 15.38
N ALA A 16 -4.26 1.76 16.69
CA ALA A 16 -3.26 2.58 17.34
C ALA A 16 -1.86 2.39 16.74
N LEU A 17 -1.48 1.13 16.46
CA LEU A 17 -0.19 0.80 15.85
C LEU A 17 -0.06 1.45 14.46
N ILE A 18 -1.08 1.33 13.63
CA ILE A 18 -1.10 1.98 12.30
C ILE A 18 -1.10 3.50 12.46
N GLY A 19 -1.86 4.05 13.42
CA GLY A 19 -1.87 5.49 13.71
C GLY A 19 -0.49 6.03 14.12
N VAL A 20 0.27 5.28 14.91
CA VAL A 20 1.66 5.64 15.26
C VAL A 20 2.55 5.64 14.02
N PHE A 21 2.41 4.64 13.13
CA PHE A 21 3.14 4.63 11.85
C PHE A 21 2.81 5.86 10.99
N MET A 22 1.54 6.25 10.92
CA MET A 22 1.12 7.45 10.18
C MET A 22 1.72 8.73 10.75
N LEU A 23 1.79 8.84 12.08
CA LEU A 23 2.41 9.99 12.75
C LEU A 23 3.92 10.06 12.48
N ILE A 24 4.61 8.91 12.54
CA ILE A 24 6.03 8.84 12.25
C ILE A 24 6.27 9.20 10.78
N ASP A 25 5.50 8.63 9.85
CA ASP A 25 5.62 8.90 8.43
C ASP A 25 5.43 10.37 8.09
N ARG A 26 4.46 11.02 8.75
CA ARG A 26 4.25 12.47 8.62
C ARG A 26 5.47 13.29 9.06
N GLN A 27 6.18 12.87 10.12
CA GLN A 27 7.40 13.54 10.60
C GLN A 27 8.56 13.39 9.61
N PHE A 28 8.63 12.25 8.93
CA PHE A 28 9.68 11.94 7.95
C PHE A 28 9.27 12.20 6.50
N GLN A 29 8.21 12.98 6.27
CA GLN A 29 7.75 13.42 4.94
C GLN A 29 7.51 12.25 3.95
N GLY A 30 6.97 11.13 4.43
CA GLY A 30 6.63 9.96 3.59
C GLY A 30 7.79 8.98 3.35
N THR A 31 9.00 9.26 3.84
CA THR A 31 10.15 8.35 3.66
C THR A 31 9.94 7.04 4.40
N PHE A 32 9.22 7.08 5.52
CA PHE A 32 9.00 5.92 6.37
C PHE A 32 8.06 4.90 5.72
N SER A 33 7.02 5.34 5.06
CA SER A 33 6.09 4.46 4.32
C SER A 33 6.78 3.68 3.21
N SER A 34 7.74 4.30 2.51
CA SER A 34 8.52 3.64 1.47
C SER A 34 9.41 2.52 1.99
N MET A 35 10.00 2.70 3.20
CA MET A 35 10.86 1.68 3.81
C MET A 35 10.07 0.53 4.44
N PHE A 36 8.91 0.81 5.01
CA PHE A 36 8.13 -0.14 5.80
C PHE A 36 6.83 -0.59 5.13
N VAL A 37 6.74 -0.44 3.82
CA VAL A 37 5.59 -0.84 3.00
C VAL A 37 5.08 -2.24 3.34
N PHE A 38 5.99 -3.19 3.50
CA PHE A 38 5.64 -4.59 3.83
C PHE A 38 5.16 -4.79 5.28
N LEU A 39 5.44 -3.84 6.17
CA LEU A 39 5.04 -3.92 7.57
C LEU A 39 3.62 -3.40 7.79
N LEU A 40 3.18 -2.47 6.95
CA LEU A 40 1.89 -1.78 7.07
C LEU A 40 0.67 -2.71 6.97
N PRO A 41 0.60 -3.68 6.05
CA PRO A 41 -0.55 -4.59 5.97
C PRO A 41 -0.59 -5.63 7.10
N LEU A 42 0.55 -5.91 7.79
CA LEU A 42 0.64 -6.99 8.79
C LEU A 42 -0.38 -6.91 9.92
N PRO A 43 -0.64 -5.75 10.56
CA PRO A 43 -1.64 -5.65 11.60
C PRO A 43 -3.02 -6.07 11.10
N MET A 44 -3.36 -5.68 9.86
CA MET A 44 -4.64 -5.98 9.26
C MET A 44 -4.75 -7.44 8.81
N VAL A 45 -3.64 -8.01 8.32
CA VAL A 45 -3.52 -9.46 8.02
C VAL A 45 -3.77 -10.28 9.28
N TYR A 46 -3.10 -9.94 10.38
CA TYR A 46 -3.26 -10.65 11.66
C TYR A 46 -4.71 -10.60 12.15
N PHE A 47 -5.32 -9.40 12.15
CA PHE A 47 -6.68 -9.23 12.63
C PHE A 47 -7.69 -9.95 11.74
N GLY A 48 -7.53 -9.84 10.41
CA GLY A 48 -8.36 -10.52 9.42
C GLY A 48 -8.29 -12.03 9.51
N ALA A 49 -7.09 -12.58 9.67
CA ALA A 49 -6.87 -14.03 9.82
C ALA A 49 -7.48 -14.59 11.12
N LYS A 50 -7.59 -13.76 12.16
CA LYS A 50 -8.11 -14.19 13.46
C LYS A 50 -9.60 -14.04 13.60
N TYR A 51 -10.19 -12.97 13.10
CA TYR A 51 -11.59 -12.58 13.37
C TYR A 51 -12.49 -12.57 12.13
N GLY A 52 -11.91 -12.71 10.94
CA GLY A 52 -12.64 -12.74 9.68
C GLY A 52 -13.11 -11.36 9.20
N LEU A 53 -13.89 -11.37 8.11
CA LEU A 53 -14.20 -10.16 7.35
C LEU A 53 -15.04 -9.14 8.13
N ARG A 54 -16.08 -9.60 8.83
CA ARG A 54 -17.04 -8.70 9.50
C ARG A 54 -16.41 -7.82 10.57
N ASP A 55 -15.60 -8.42 11.44
CA ASP A 55 -14.93 -7.70 12.52
C ASP A 55 -13.80 -6.83 11.97
N SER A 56 -13.12 -7.29 10.93
CA SER A 56 -12.02 -6.56 10.29
C SER A 56 -12.48 -5.33 9.51
N LEU A 57 -13.71 -5.31 8.97
CA LEU A 57 -14.28 -4.12 8.34
C LEU A 57 -14.47 -2.97 9.33
N MET A 58 -14.82 -3.27 10.59
CA MET A 58 -14.92 -2.24 11.62
C MET A 58 -13.55 -1.63 11.94
N VAL A 59 -12.51 -2.46 12.01
CA VAL A 59 -11.13 -1.99 12.21
C VAL A 59 -10.64 -1.18 11.01
N LEU A 60 -10.95 -1.61 9.79
CA LEU A 60 -10.63 -0.87 8.58
C LEU A 60 -11.30 0.52 8.58
N ALA A 61 -12.57 0.61 8.94
CA ALA A 61 -13.27 1.90 9.05
C ALA A 61 -12.60 2.83 10.08
N ALA A 62 -12.16 2.28 11.22
CA ALA A 62 -11.41 3.04 12.21
C ALA A 62 -10.04 3.50 11.68
N ILE A 63 -9.32 2.65 10.92
CA ILE A 63 -8.05 3.01 10.28
C ILE A 63 -8.26 4.14 9.27
N ILE A 64 -9.30 4.07 8.44
CA ILE A 64 -9.64 5.14 7.48
C ILE A 64 -9.88 6.46 8.22
N PHE A 65 -10.66 6.43 9.30
CA PHE A 65 -10.93 7.62 10.10
C PHE A 65 -9.65 8.22 10.70
N VAL A 66 -8.79 7.38 11.27
CA VAL A 66 -7.49 7.78 11.83
C VAL A 66 -6.56 8.34 10.73
N ALA A 67 -6.57 7.72 9.54
CA ALA A 67 -5.79 8.18 8.40
C ALA A 67 -6.17 9.60 7.97
N PHE A 68 -7.46 9.93 7.91
CA PHE A 68 -7.90 11.28 7.57
C PHE A 68 -7.47 12.35 8.60
N ILE A 69 -7.26 11.96 9.86
CA ILE A 69 -6.84 12.90 10.92
C ILE A 69 -5.30 13.09 10.91
N PHE A 70 -4.56 12.01 10.78
CA PHE A 70 -3.11 12.02 11.05
C PHE A 70 -2.23 11.95 9.80
N ALA A 71 -2.68 11.33 8.73
CA ALA A 71 -1.91 11.20 7.51
C ALA A 71 -1.97 12.47 6.64
N SER A 72 -0.99 12.67 5.78
CA SER A 72 -1.08 13.67 4.72
C SER A 72 -2.12 13.23 3.67
N PRO A 73 -2.73 14.15 2.93
CA PRO A 73 -3.76 13.80 1.93
C PRO A 73 -3.31 12.71 0.93
N PHE A 74 -2.05 12.74 0.55
CA PHE A 74 -1.42 11.75 -0.32
C PHE A 74 -1.26 10.39 0.39
N ALA A 75 -0.77 10.40 1.62
CA ALA A 75 -0.51 9.20 2.40
C ALA A 75 -1.80 8.46 2.82
N VAL A 76 -2.94 9.15 2.95
CA VAL A 76 -4.24 8.52 3.25
C VAL A 76 -4.55 7.39 2.28
N PHE A 77 -4.44 7.66 0.97
CA PHE A 77 -4.73 6.66 -0.07
C PHE A 77 -3.81 5.45 0.04
N PHE A 78 -2.52 5.69 0.29
CA PHE A 78 -1.53 4.65 0.46
C PHE A 78 -1.83 3.76 1.69
N PHE A 79 -2.03 4.34 2.86
CA PHE A 79 -2.33 3.57 4.08
C PHE A 79 -3.64 2.79 3.99
N VAL A 80 -4.66 3.38 3.36
CA VAL A 80 -5.95 2.70 3.15
C VAL A 80 -5.80 1.53 2.16
N ALA A 81 -5.05 1.71 1.07
CA ALA A 81 -4.76 0.66 0.11
C ALA A 81 -4.05 -0.53 0.77
N GLU A 82 -2.99 -0.28 1.54
CA GLU A 82 -2.26 -1.31 2.28
C GLU A 82 -3.15 -2.03 3.31
N ALA A 83 -4.01 -1.30 4.01
CA ALA A 83 -4.95 -1.88 4.95
C ALA A 83 -5.98 -2.80 4.25
N ILE A 84 -6.44 -2.43 3.04
CA ILE A 84 -7.35 -3.26 2.23
C ILE A 84 -6.64 -4.52 1.75
N ILE A 85 -5.41 -4.43 1.27
CA ILE A 85 -4.58 -5.58 0.86
C ILE A 85 -4.41 -6.53 2.04
N GLY A 86 -4.06 -6.00 3.21
CA GLY A 86 -3.92 -6.76 4.45
C GLY A 86 -5.22 -7.45 4.87
N LEU A 87 -6.34 -6.75 4.76
CA LEU A 87 -7.67 -7.31 5.04
C LEU A 87 -8.02 -8.48 4.12
N VAL A 88 -7.84 -8.32 2.82
CA VAL A 88 -8.16 -9.39 1.84
C VAL A 88 -7.28 -10.61 2.07
N TYR A 89 -5.99 -10.40 2.32
CA TYR A 89 -5.06 -11.49 2.62
C TYR A 89 -5.41 -12.20 3.93
N GLY A 90 -5.64 -11.45 5.01
CA GLY A 90 -6.01 -12.00 6.32
C GLY A 90 -7.33 -12.76 6.28
N CYS A 91 -8.36 -12.20 5.65
CA CYS A 91 -9.66 -12.88 5.50
C CYS A 91 -9.56 -14.14 4.63
N GLY A 92 -8.68 -14.15 3.63
CA GLY A 92 -8.41 -15.34 2.83
C GLY A 92 -7.80 -16.48 3.66
N ILE A 93 -6.90 -16.16 4.59
CA ILE A 93 -6.37 -17.13 5.57
C ILE A 93 -7.49 -17.65 6.47
N TYR A 94 -8.33 -16.76 6.99
CA TYR A 94 -9.47 -17.16 7.83
C TYR A 94 -10.43 -18.14 7.13
N GLN A 95 -10.64 -17.94 5.83
CA GLN A 95 -11.51 -18.78 5.00
C GLN A 95 -10.81 -20.05 4.47
N ASN A 96 -9.57 -20.32 4.86
CA ASN A 96 -8.75 -21.44 4.36
C ASN A 96 -8.63 -21.47 2.83
N VAL A 97 -8.56 -20.31 2.19
CA VAL A 97 -8.36 -20.21 0.74
C VAL A 97 -6.97 -20.76 0.39
N GLU A 98 -6.88 -21.52 -0.69
CA GLU A 98 -5.63 -22.08 -1.20
C GLU A 98 -4.58 -20.97 -1.40
N SER A 99 -3.37 -21.20 -0.86
CA SER A 99 -2.30 -20.18 -0.83
C SER A 99 -1.99 -19.56 -2.19
N LYS A 100 -2.02 -20.37 -3.27
CA LYS A 100 -1.77 -19.87 -4.65
C LYS A 100 -2.85 -18.88 -5.10
N ARG A 101 -4.12 -19.20 -4.85
CA ARG A 101 -5.25 -18.33 -5.21
C ARG A 101 -5.25 -17.05 -4.37
N LEU A 102 -4.89 -17.18 -3.10
CA LEU A 102 -4.80 -16.04 -2.19
C LEU A 102 -3.70 -15.07 -2.64
N LEU A 103 -2.53 -15.59 -2.97
CA LEU A 103 -1.40 -14.82 -3.46
C LEU A 103 -1.76 -14.10 -4.77
N LEU A 104 -2.38 -14.81 -5.72
CA LEU A 104 -2.81 -14.22 -6.98
C LEU A 104 -3.82 -13.07 -6.76
N ARG A 105 -4.81 -13.28 -5.88
CA ARG A 105 -5.82 -12.25 -5.55
C ARG A 105 -5.18 -11.00 -4.96
N THR A 106 -4.25 -11.17 -4.02
CA THR A 106 -3.55 -10.04 -3.40
C THR A 106 -2.61 -9.32 -4.36
N MET A 107 -1.92 -10.04 -5.25
CA MET A 107 -1.10 -9.43 -6.30
C MET A 107 -1.94 -8.60 -7.27
N VAL A 108 -3.06 -9.14 -7.74
CA VAL A 108 -3.98 -8.41 -8.64
C VAL A 108 -4.56 -7.19 -7.93
N LEU A 109 -4.97 -7.34 -6.67
CA LEU A 109 -5.50 -6.22 -5.89
C LEU A 109 -4.43 -5.15 -5.65
N GLY A 110 -3.21 -5.53 -5.29
CA GLY A 110 -2.08 -4.61 -5.12
C GLY A 110 -1.78 -3.84 -6.41
N GLY A 111 -1.67 -4.53 -7.54
CA GLY A 111 -1.49 -3.87 -8.84
C GLY A 111 -2.62 -2.91 -9.19
N LEU A 112 -3.88 -3.27 -8.87
CA LEU A 112 -5.03 -2.39 -9.11
C LEU A 112 -5.02 -1.16 -8.21
N THR A 113 -4.67 -1.32 -6.92
CA THR A 113 -4.56 -0.20 -5.98
C THR A 113 -3.43 0.76 -6.34
N GLU A 114 -2.29 0.27 -6.83
CA GLU A 114 -1.20 1.09 -7.33
C GLU A 114 -1.60 1.87 -8.59
N LEU A 115 -2.28 1.24 -9.53
CA LEU A 115 -2.80 1.93 -10.72
C LEU A 115 -3.79 3.03 -10.32
N LEU A 116 -4.70 2.75 -9.39
CA LEU A 116 -5.63 3.75 -8.87
C LEU A 116 -4.89 4.90 -8.16
N ALA A 117 -3.85 4.61 -7.38
CA ALA A 117 -3.04 5.63 -6.72
C ALA A 117 -2.37 6.55 -7.74
N VAL A 118 -1.81 6.01 -8.82
CA VAL A 118 -1.23 6.80 -9.92
C VAL A 118 -2.30 7.70 -10.57
N VAL A 119 -3.47 7.15 -10.90
CA VAL A 119 -4.56 7.93 -11.52
C VAL A 119 -5.04 9.05 -10.60
N ILE A 120 -5.20 8.78 -9.31
CA ILE A 120 -5.61 9.78 -8.31
C ILE A 120 -4.55 10.87 -8.19
N ASN A 121 -3.27 10.50 -8.17
CA ASN A 121 -2.17 11.46 -8.11
C ASN A 121 -2.14 12.39 -9.32
N VAL A 122 -2.26 11.85 -10.51
CA VAL A 122 -2.33 12.64 -11.75
C VAL A 122 -3.56 13.55 -11.74
N ALA A 123 -4.74 13.05 -11.34
CA ALA A 123 -5.98 13.79 -11.39
C ALA A 123 -6.09 14.91 -10.33
N ILE A 124 -5.59 14.65 -9.10
CA ILE A 124 -5.75 15.58 -7.96
C ILE A 124 -4.56 16.53 -7.84
N PHE A 125 -3.34 16.02 -8.03
CA PHE A 125 -2.12 16.80 -7.80
C PHE A 125 -1.51 17.36 -9.10
N GLY A 126 -2.11 17.08 -10.26
CA GLY A 126 -1.64 17.60 -11.55
C GLY A 126 -0.22 17.16 -11.91
N VAL A 127 0.24 16.04 -11.34
CA VAL A 127 1.56 15.47 -11.65
C VAL A 127 1.56 15.07 -13.12
N SER A 128 2.30 15.79 -13.94
CA SER A 128 2.41 15.46 -15.36
C SER A 128 2.99 14.05 -15.53
N PHE A 129 2.41 13.28 -16.43
CA PHE A 129 2.92 11.95 -16.78
C PHE A 129 4.41 12.00 -17.17
N ASP A 130 4.86 13.11 -17.77
CA ASP A 130 6.25 13.37 -18.10
C ASP A 130 7.17 13.46 -16.86
N GLN A 131 6.68 13.97 -15.73
CA GLN A 131 7.44 14.02 -14.47
C GLN A 131 7.60 12.63 -13.88
N LEU A 132 6.56 11.79 -13.91
CA LEU A 132 6.64 10.38 -13.48
C LEU A 132 7.64 9.60 -14.32
N VAL A 133 7.62 9.78 -15.64
CA VAL A 133 8.59 9.15 -16.55
C VAL A 133 10.01 9.64 -16.28
N LEU A 134 10.18 10.91 -15.95
CA LEU A 134 11.50 11.49 -15.62
C LEU A 134 12.05 10.90 -14.31
N GLU A 135 11.23 10.80 -13.27
CA GLU A 135 11.62 10.20 -11.99
C GLU A 135 11.95 8.71 -12.13
N LEU A 136 11.16 7.98 -12.91
CA LEU A 136 11.46 6.59 -13.25
C LEU A 136 12.82 6.46 -13.95
N ARG A 137 13.11 7.30 -14.94
CA ARG A 137 14.42 7.32 -15.61
C ARG A 137 15.55 7.60 -14.63
N GLN A 138 15.40 8.61 -13.79
CA GLN A 138 16.42 8.95 -12.80
C GLN A 138 16.66 7.80 -11.81
N THR A 139 15.61 7.13 -11.37
CA THR A 139 15.70 5.97 -10.50
C THR A 139 16.39 4.78 -11.18
N PHE A 140 16.05 4.50 -12.43
CA PHE A 140 16.73 3.48 -13.24
C PHE A 140 18.22 3.80 -13.44
N ASP A 141 18.56 5.04 -13.77
CA ASP A 141 19.94 5.48 -13.96
C ASP A 141 20.75 5.37 -12.64
N MET A 142 20.13 5.69 -11.51
CA MET A 142 20.76 5.51 -10.20
C MET A 142 20.97 4.02 -9.87
N MET A 143 19.98 3.16 -10.16
CA MET A 143 20.12 1.72 -9.99
C MET A 143 21.20 1.14 -10.90
N GLN A 144 21.28 1.53 -12.17
CA GLN A 144 22.35 1.10 -13.06
C GLN A 144 23.73 1.50 -12.56
N LYS A 145 23.88 2.76 -12.12
CA LYS A 145 25.15 3.23 -11.54
C LYS A 145 25.53 2.48 -10.28
N SER A 146 24.56 2.19 -9.41
CA SER A 146 24.83 1.46 -8.16
C SER A 146 25.17 -0.01 -8.37
N MET A 147 24.64 -0.64 -9.43
CA MET A 147 24.92 -2.04 -9.79
C MET A 147 26.13 -2.22 -10.70
N GLY A 148 26.82 -1.14 -11.10
CA GLY A 148 27.98 -1.23 -12.01
C GLY A 148 27.65 -1.75 -13.40
N LEU A 149 26.37 -1.81 -13.77
CA LEU A 149 25.90 -2.29 -15.06
C LEU A 149 25.90 -1.12 -16.05
N THR A 150 26.97 -0.95 -16.79
CA THR A 150 27.00 -0.11 -17.99
C THR A 150 26.29 -0.85 -19.12
N VAL A 151 24.98 -1.03 -19.00
CA VAL A 151 24.17 -1.47 -20.12
C VAL A 151 23.85 -0.23 -20.95
N ASN A 152 24.44 -0.19 -22.14
CA ASN A 152 24.16 0.82 -23.15
C ASN A 152 22.76 0.57 -23.73
N THR A 153 21.73 0.77 -22.93
CA THR A 153 20.34 0.66 -23.35
C THR A 153 19.90 1.99 -23.95
N ASN A 154 20.23 2.20 -25.20
CA ASN A 154 19.44 3.02 -26.11
C ASN A 154 18.08 2.32 -26.37
N VAL A 155 17.38 1.92 -25.31
CA VAL A 155 15.96 1.58 -25.44
C VAL A 155 15.24 2.90 -25.49
N ASP A 156 14.95 3.32 -26.71
CA ASP A 156 14.21 4.56 -26.95
C ASP A 156 12.77 4.33 -26.46
N ILE A 157 12.52 4.67 -25.19
CA ILE A 157 11.20 4.56 -24.55
C ILE A 157 10.15 5.31 -25.39
N ASN A 158 10.58 6.33 -26.15
CA ASN A 158 9.73 7.05 -27.07
C ASN A 158 9.23 6.15 -28.21
N VAL A 159 10.01 5.13 -28.61
CA VAL A 159 9.58 4.14 -29.62
C VAL A 159 8.52 3.20 -29.03
N LEU A 160 8.65 2.80 -27.77
CA LEU A 160 7.66 1.97 -27.09
C LEU A 160 6.34 2.72 -26.86
N LEU A 161 6.40 3.98 -26.43
CA LEU A 161 5.21 4.80 -26.21
C LEU A 161 4.49 5.15 -27.51
N ARG A 162 5.22 5.32 -28.62
CA ARG A 162 4.64 5.62 -29.95
C ARG A 162 3.89 4.44 -30.57
N ASN A 163 4.18 3.20 -30.14
CA ASN A 163 3.52 2.00 -30.63
C ASN A 163 2.30 1.57 -29.79
N VAL A 164 2.00 2.27 -28.67
CA VAL A 164 0.89 1.98 -27.78
C VAL A 164 -0.25 2.99 -27.94
N PHE A 165 0.00 4.11 -28.60
CA PHE A 165 -0.97 5.15 -28.97
C PHE A 165 -0.91 5.41 -30.48
#